data_2de411076bd849decedf63784a4d5d85
#
_entry.id   2de411076bd849decedf63784a4d5d85
#
_cell.length_a   1.000
_cell.length_b   1.000
_cell.length_c   1.000
_cell.angle_alpha   90.00
_cell.angle_beta   90.00
_cell.angle_gamma   90.00
#
_symmetry.space_group_name_H-M   'P 1'
#
loop_
_entity.id
_entity.type
_entity.pdbx_description
1 polymer ?
#
loop_
_entity_poly.entity_id
_entity_poly.type
_entity_poly.pdbx_seq_one_letter_code
_entity_poly.pdbx_strand_id
1 'polypeptide(L)'
;MAVKIRLARKGRKRTAFYHIVVADSRSPRDGRYIERIGNYNPRTNPATIELDFDKALGWLQKGALPTETCRAILSYKGVLLKKHLLEGVKKGAFDEAEANRRFEAWMKQNEEKIESKKSSIEKSKDADVSKRLLAEKKVNEERAARLAKKQAELAAKEQAETASEEAPAEASAETSAETSAEAAAEVPAADDTSAEAAAEEAATE
;
A
#
# COMPACT_ATOMS: atom_id res chain seq x y z
N MET A 1 -6.74 35.49 24.67
CA MET A 1 -7.10 34.07 24.51
C MET A 1 -5.91 33.33 23.92
N ALA A 2 -5.59 32.13 24.41
CA ALA A 2 -4.44 31.38 23.92
C ALA A 2 -4.84 30.59 22.66
N VAL A 3 -4.19 30.87 21.54
CA VAL A 3 -4.35 30.15 20.29
C VAL A 3 -3.35 28.99 20.26
N LYS A 4 -3.83 27.79 19.87
CA LYS A 4 -3.01 26.60 19.77
C LYS A 4 -3.00 26.01 18.36
N ILE A 5 -1.84 25.51 17.93
CA ILE A 5 -1.71 24.67 16.74
C ILE A 5 -1.85 23.22 17.20
N ARG A 6 -2.86 22.52 16.72
CA ARG A 6 -3.19 21.17 17.14
C ARG A 6 -3.70 20.29 16.02
N LEU A 7 -3.80 18.99 16.28
CA LEU A 7 -4.37 18.01 15.35
C LEU A 7 -5.87 17.86 15.59
N ALA A 8 -6.67 18.03 14.55
CA ALA A 8 -8.09 17.67 14.52
C ALA A 8 -8.24 16.35 13.77
N ARG A 9 -8.93 15.37 14.35
CA ARG A 9 -9.13 14.07 13.72
C ARG A 9 -10.26 14.17 12.70
N LYS A 10 -9.98 13.70 11.49
CA LYS A 10 -10.96 13.60 10.39
C LYS A 10 -10.95 12.18 9.84
N GLY A 11 -10.89 11.37 9.50
CA GLY A 11 -10.85 10.00 9.01
C GLY A 11 -11.99 9.13 9.54
N ARG A 12 -12.17 7.99 8.90
CA ARG A 12 -13.15 6.98 9.28
C ARG A 12 -12.68 6.18 10.50
N LYS A 13 -13.58 5.36 11.07
CA LYS A 13 -13.24 4.36 12.09
C LYS A 13 -12.11 3.45 11.55
N ARG A 14 -11.06 3.25 12.33
CA ARG A 14 -9.81 2.52 11.95
C ARG A 14 -8.93 3.18 10.88
N THR A 15 -9.33 4.33 10.28
CA THR A 15 -8.55 5.06 9.28
C THR A 15 -8.33 6.48 9.80
N ALA A 16 -7.31 6.64 10.64
CA ALA A 16 -6.97 7.95 11.21
C ALA A 16 -6.33 8.84 10.15
N PHE A 17 -6.87 10.05 10.01
CA PHE A 17 -6.34 11.15 9.22
C PHE A 17 -6.51 12.43 10.04
N TYR A 18 -5.52 13.30 10.00
CA TYR A 18 -5.52 14.49 10.84
C TYR A 18 -5.33 15.75 10.01
N HIS A 19 -6.09 16.79 10.37
CA HIS A 19 -5.80 18.15 9.92
C HIS A 19 -4.96 18.85 10.97
N ILE A 20 -3.95 19.57 10.53
CA ILE A 20 -3.18 20.49 11.36
C ILE A 20 -3.92 21.82 11.33
N VAL A 21 -4.46 22.22 12.46
CA VAL A 21 -5.34 23.39 12.56
C VAL A 21 -4.90 24.34 13.65
N VAL A 22 -5.24 25.60 13.46
CA VAL A 22 -5.13 26.66 14.45
C VAL A 22 -6.50 26.85 15.10
N ALA A 23 -6.57 26.71 16.39
CA ALA A 23 -7.82 26.81 17.14
C ALA A 23 -7.63 27.44 18.50
N ASP A 24 -8.70 27.96 19.08
CA ASP A 24 -8.71 28.37 20.48
C ASP A 24 -8.44 27.19 21.41
N SER A 25 -7.69 27.43 22.48
CA SER A 25 -7.36 26.40 23.48
C SER A 25 -8.57 25.76 24.14
N ARG A 26 -9.68 26.48 24.23
CA ARG A 26 -10.94 26.06 24.88
C ARG A 26 -11.84 25.24 23.97
N SER A 27 -11.68 25.34 22.64
CA SER A 27 -12.55 24.61 21.70
C SER A 27 -12.26 23.11 21.74
N PRO A 28 -13.30 22.24 21.54
CA PRO A 28 -13.11 20.80 21.52
C PRO A 28 -12.20 20.38 20.35
N ARG A 29 -11.59 19.18 20.43
CA ARG A 29 -10.59 18.69 19.48
C ARG A 29 -11.00 18.80 18.01
N ASP A 30 -12.20 18.37 17.69
CA ASP A 30 -12.75 18.31 16.34
C ASP A 30 -13.76 19.42 16.05
N GLY A 31 -13.82 20.43 16.93
CA GLY A 31 -14.71 21.56 16.83
C GLY A 31 -14.26 22.63 15.83
N ARG A 32 -14.83 23.82 15.98
CA ARG A 32 -14.52 24.96 15.13
C ARG A 32 -13.04 25.37 15.30
N TYR A 33 -12.37 25.55 14.17
CA TYR A 33 -11.00 26.05 14.10
C TYR A 33 -10.94 27.38 13.32
N ILE A 34 -9.88 28.15 13.52
CA ILE A 34 -9.67 29.44 12.89
C ILE A 34 -9.17 29.20 11.45
N GLU A 35 -8.12 28.39 11.31
CA GLU A 35 -7.50 28.12 10.03
C GLU A 35 -6.93 26.69 9.99
N ARG A 36 -6.96 26.08 8.79
CA ARG A 36 -6.26 24.82 8.51
C ARG A 36 -4.92 25.12 7.87
N ILE A 37 -3.84 24.62 8.45
CA ILE A 37 -2.48 24.83 7.97
C ILE A 37 -2.01 23.64 7.13
N GLY A 38 -2.55 22.43 7.35
CA GLY A 38 -2.10 21.27 6.61
C GLY A 38 -2.78 19.96 7.00
N ASN A 39 -2.20 18.87 6.51
CA ASN A 39 -2.67 17.50 6.71
C ASN A 39 -1.56 16.63 7.27
N TYR A 40 -1.93 15.65 8.06
CA TYR A 40 -1.04 14.63 8.59
C TYR A 40 -1.65 13.23 8.45
N ASN A 41 -0.97 12.36 7.71
CA ASN A 41 -1.36 10.98 7.54
C ASN A 41 -0.34 10.05 8.21
N PRO A 42 -0.66 9.43 9.35
CA PRO A 42 0.25 8.53 10.05
C PRO A 42 0.32 7.12 9.48
N ARG A 43 -0.57 6.76 8.53
CA ARG A 43 -0.67 5.40 8.00
C ARG A 43 0.40 5.05 6.97
N THR A 44 0.97 6.05 6.36
CA THR A 44 2.08 5.87 5.42
C THR A 44 3.40 5.74 6.18
N ASN A 45 4.31 4.96 5.64
CA ASN A 45 5.67 4.85 6.19
C ASN A 45 6.69 5.21 5.08
N PRO A 46 7.36 6.36 5.21
CA PRO A 46 7.23 7.39 6.25
C PRO A 46 5.89 8.14 6.22
N ALA A 47 5.49 8.73 7.37
CA ALA A 47 4.24 9.46 7.49
C ALA A 47 4.19 10.65 6.51
N THR A 48 3.05 10.84 5.84
CA THR A 48 2.86 11.94 4.89
C THR A 48 2.44 13.21 5.64
N ILE A 49 3.20 14.28 5.46
CA ILE A 49 2.93 15.58 6.06
C ILE A 49 2.87 16.62 4.96
N GLU A 50 1.70 17.17 4.75
CA GLU A 50 1.45 18.32 3.87
C GLU A 50 1.24 19.53 4.75
N LEU A 51 2.05 20.55 4.62
CA LEU A 51 2.04 21.73 5.48
C LEU A 51 2.30 22.98 4.67
N ASP A 52 1.43 23.99 4.85
CA ASP A 52 1.63 25.35 4.38
C ASP A 52 2.67 26.05 5.29
N PHE A 53 3.90 26.12 4.81
CA PHE A 53 5.04 26.59 5.57
C PHE A 53 4.87 28.03 6.07
N ASP A 54 4.43 28.95 5.17
CA ASP A 54 4.29 30.36 5.47
C ASP A 54 3.18 30.66 6.47
N LYS A 55 2.04 29.95 6.34
CA LYS A 55 0.95 30.06 7.31
C LYS A 55 1.39 29.56 8.69
N ALA A 56 2.08 28.41 8.76
CA ALA A 56 2.58 27.86 10.00
C ALA A 56 3.56 28.81 10.68
N LEU A 57 4.49 29.39 9.91
CA LEU A 57 5.47 30.36 10.40
C LEU A 57 4.79 31.65 10.92
N GLY A 58 3.84 32.19 10.16
CA GLY A 58 3.09 33.38 10.53
C GLY A 58 2.30 33.20 11.83
N TRP A 59 1.64 32.07 12.03
CA TRP A 59 0.95 31.79 13.28
C TRP A 59 1.89 31.61 14.48
N LEU A 60 3.05 30.97 14.25
CA LEU A 60 4.08 30.86 15.31
C LEU A 60 4.67 32.23 15.70
N GLN A 61 4.81 33.15 14.74
CA GLN A 61 5.28 34.52 15.00
C GLN A 61 4.21 35.34 15.77
N LYS A 62 2.93 35.11 15.47
CA LYS A 62 1.79 35.69 16.20
C LYS A 62 1.61 35.12 17.62
N GLY A 63 2.42 34.12 17.99
CA GLY A 63 2.40 33.56 19.33
C GLY A 63 1.49 32.33 19.51
N ALA A 64 1.06 31.67 18.44
CA ALA A 64 0.32 30.41 18.56
C ALA A 64 1.22 29.31 19.17
N LEU A 65 0.72 28.59 20.16
CA LEU A 65 1.46 27.54 20.87
C LEU A 65 1.16 26.17 20.23
N PRO A 66 2.15 25.47 19.68
CA PRO A 66 1.95 24.11 19.16
C PRO A 66 1.80 23.10 20.32
N THR A 67 0.94 22.10 20.16
CA THR A 67 0.93 20.89 20.99
C THR A 67 2.20 20.07 20.73
N GLU A 68 2.56 19.15 21.61
CA GLU A 68 3.80 18.37 21.50
C GLU A 68 3.92 17.63 20.16
N THR A 69 2.86 16.95 19.74
CA THR A 69 2.84 16.26 18.43
C THR A 69 2.97 17.23 17.26
N CYS A 70 2.27 18.37 17.29
CA CYS A 70 2.44 19.40 16.27
C CYS A 70 3.83 20.02 16.28
N ARG A 71 4.44 20.19 17.46
CA ARG A 71 5.82 20.66 17.58
C ARG A 71 6.79 19.72 16.89
N ALA A 72 6.64 18.40 17.08
CA ALA A 72 7.45 17.41 16.39
C ALA A 72 7.27 17.49 14.86
N ILE A 73 6.04 17.61 14.36
CA ILE A 73 5.73 17.77 12.93
C ILE A 73 6.35 19.04 12.36
N LEU A 74 6.20 20.17 13.06
CA LEU A 74 6.75 21.48 12.64
C LEU A 74 8.29 21.47 12.67
N SER A 75 8.90 20.78 13.64
CA SER A 75 10.35 20.57 13.70
C SER A 75 10.82 19.72 12.52
N TYR A 76 10.12 18.63 12.22
CA TYR A 76 10.45 17.75 11.09
C TYR A 76 10.42 18.49 9.74
N LYS A 77 9.48 19.41 9.55
CA LYS A 77 9.38 20.26 8.36
C LYS A 77 10.28 21.51 8.40
N GLY A 78 10.97 21.78 9.53
CA GLY A 78 11.92 22.88 9.66
C GLY A 78 11.30 24.26 9.99
N VAL A 79 9.99 24.35 10.24
CA VAL A 79 9.31 25.62 10.54
C VAL A 79 9.84 26.26 11.83
N LEU A 80 10.10 25.43 12.84
CA LEU A 80 10.66 25.91 14.11
C LEU A 80 12.08 26.42 13.95
N LEU A 81 12.89 25.78 13.10
CA LEU A 81 14.25 26.24 12.79
C LEU A 81 14.22 27.59 12.07
N LYS A 82 13.35 27.74 11.06
CA LYS A 82 13.19 29.02 10.35
C LYS A 82 12.76 30.14 11.29
N LYS A 83 11.79 29.85 12.18
CA LYS A 83 11.40 30.82 13.23
C LYS A 83 12.61 31.23 14.08
N HIS A 84 13.39 30.26 14.56
CA HIS A 84 14.57 30.53 15.39
C HIS A 84 15.62 31.39 14.67
N LEU A 85 15.89 31.10 13.39
CA LEU A 85 16.80 31.89 12.56
C LEU A 85 16.28 33.32 12.37
N LEU A 86 15.00 33.52 12.10
CA LEU A 86 14.40 34.84 11.99
C LEU A 86 14.43 35.63 13.31
N GLU A 87 14.26 34.94 14.43
CA GLU A 87 14.43 35.58 15.74
C GLU A 87 15.90 35.98 15.99
N GLY A 88 16.86 35.20 15.46
CA GLY A 88 18.29 35.54 15.50
C GLY A 88 18.61 36.80 14.67
N VAL A 89 18.05 36.91 13.47
CA VAL A 89 18.17 38.12 12.64
C VAL A 89 17.59 39.35 13.36
N LYS A 90 16.40 39.22 13.96
CA LYS A 90 15.78 40.32 14.74
C LYS A 90 16.63 40.76 15.93
N LYS A 91 17.40 39.86 16.53
CA LYS A 91 18.34 40.14 17.64
C LYS A 91 19.71 40.64 17.15
N GLY A 92 19.94 40.73 15.85
CA GLY A 92 21.22 41.19 15.27
C GLY A 92 22.36 40.17 15.36
N ALA A 93 22.06 38.88 15.54
CA ALA A 93 23.12 37.85 15.69
C ALA A 93 23.77 37.49 14.35
N PHE A 94 23.05 37.59 13.24
CA PHE A 94 23.50 37.32 11.86
C PHE A 94 22.53 37.94 10.86
N ASP A 95 22.97 38.05 9.61
CA ASP A 95 22.18 38.59 8.49
C ASP A 95 21.12 37.60 8.00
N GLU A 96 20.12 38.16 7.30
CA GLU A 96 19.03 37.36 6.69
C GLU A 96 19.55 36.39 5.60
N ALA A 97 20.55 36.81 4.83
CA ALA A 97 21.21 35.98 3.85
C ALA A 97 21.85 34.72 4.49
N GLU A 98 22.51 34.92 5.64
CA GLU A 98 23.10 33.82 6.39
C GLU A 98 22.06 32.90 7.02
N ALA A 99 20.94 33.44 7.51
CA ALA A 99 19.81 32.68 8.00
C ALA A 99 19.23 31.75 6.90
N ASN A 100 19.03 32.30 5.69
CA ASN A 100 18.54 31.52 4.55
C ASN A 100 19.52 30.42 4.16
N ARG A 101 20.81 30.72 4.07
CA ARG A 101 21.85 29.72 3.77
C ARG A 101 21.89 28.57 4.76
N ARG A 102 21.79 28.86 6.06
CA ARG A 102 21.74 27.84 7.12
C ARG A 102 20.48 26.99 7.04
N PHE A 103 19.35 27.60 6.69
CA PHE A 103 18.09 26.90 6.50
C PHE A 103 18.13 25.97 5.31
N GLU A 104 18.64 26.41 4.15
CA GLU A 104 18.80 25.60 2.94
C GLU A 104 19.73 24.40 3.16
N ALA A 105 20.85 24.63 3.83
CA ALA A 105 21.78 23.55 4.18
C ALA A 105 21.08 22.47 5.05
N TRP A 106 20.29 22.90 6.02
CA TRP A 106 19.52 21.99 6.86
C TRP A 106 18.44 21.25 6.04
N MET A 107 17.73 21.94 5.14
CA MET A 107 16.72 21.32 4.27
C MET A 107 17.31 20.19 3.44
N LYS A 108 18.45 20.42 2.79
CA LYS A 108 19.15 19.39 2.01
C LYS A 108 19.51 18.17 2.85
N GLN A 109 20.09 18.38 4.03
CA GLN A 109 20.41 17.28 4.94
C GLN A 109 19.19 16.51 5.42
N ASN A 110 18.06 17.19 5.61
CA ASN A 110 16.82 16.56 6.02
C ASN A 110 16.19 15.74 4.90
N GLU A 111 16.21 16.25 3.67
CA GLU A 111 15.75 15.54 2.48
C GLU A 111 16.57 14.28 2.23
N GLU A 112 17.89 14.34 2.28
CA GLU A 112 18.78 13.18 2.19
C GLU A 112 18.45 12.10 3.24
N LYS A 113 18.19 12.52 4.50
CA LYS A 113 17.77 11.58 5.55
C LYS A 113 16.42 10.95 5.28
N ILE A 114 15.48 11.68 4.68
CA ILE A 114 14.15 11.18 4.33
C ILE A 114 14.28 10.19 3.16
N GLU A 115 15.05 10.51 2.13
CA GLU A 115 15.27 9.66 0.98
C GLU A 115 16.01 8.36 1.36
N SER A 116 17.03 8.46 2.20
CA SER A 116 17.74 7.28 2.71
C SER A 116 16.81 6.34 3.51
N LYS A 117 15.89 6.89 4.30
CA LYS A 117 14.86 6.10 4.99
C LYS A 117 13.86 5.47 4.02
N LYS A 118 13.39 6.20 3.01
CA LYS A 118 12.49 5.66 1.98
C LYS A 118 13.14 4.50 1.25
N SER A 119 14.37 4.69 0.76
CA SER A 119 15.09 3.64 0.04
C SER A 119 15.39 2.41 0.91
N SER A 120 15.67 2.60 2.20
CA SER A 120 15.86 1.50 3.15
C SER A 120 14.56 0.70 3.36
N ILE A 121 13.41 1.39 3.46
CA ILE A 121 12.10 0.74 3.61
C ILE A 121 11.70 0.01 2.33
N GLU A 122 11.98 0.56 1.16
CA GLU A 122 11.72 -0.09 -0.13
C GLU A 122 12.56 -1.36 -0.27
N LYS A 123 13.87 -1.27 -0.02
CA LYS A 123 14.76 -2.44 -0.03
C LYS A 123 14.33 -3.55 0.93
N SER A 124 13.86 -3.19 2.13
CA SER A 124 13.34 -4.18 3.08
C SER A 124 12.06 -4.86 2.58
N LYS A 125 11.14 -4.09 1.97
CA LYS A 125 9.92 -4.65 1.37
C LYS A 125 10.22 -5.58 0.19
N ASP A 126 11.13 -5.18 -0.69
CA ASP A 126 11.54 -5.99 -1.83
C ASP A 126 12.23 -7.28 -1.39
N ALA A 127 13.07 -7.19 -0.35
CA ALA A 127 13.69 -8.37 0.26
C ALA A 127 12.66 -9.32 0.89
N ASP A 128 11.63 -8.79 1.54
CA ASP A 128 10.56 -9.61 2.13
C ASP A 128 9.66 -10.24 1.05
N VAL A 129 9.35 -9.49 -0.03
CA VAL A 129 8.62 -10.03 -1.18
C VAL A 129 9.42 -11.14 -1.88
N SER A 130 10.72 -10.93 -2.11
CA SER A 130 11.58 -11.93 -2.75
C SER A 130 11.71 -13.21 -1.90
N LYS A 131 11.86 -13.08 -0.58
CA LYS A 131 11.86 -14.22 0.34
C LYS A 131 10.55 -15.00 0.29
N ARG A 132 9.41 -14.30 0.25
CA ARG A 132 8.10 -14.93 0.16
C ARG A 132 7.91 -15.67 -1.16
N LEU A 133 8.30 -15.05 -2.28
CA LEU A 133 8.25 -15.70 -3.60
C LEU A 133 9.13 -16.95 -3.68
N LEU A 134 10.32 -16.91 -3.07
CA LEU A 134 11.18 -18.09 -2.98
C LEU A 134 10.58 -19.20 -2.14
N ALA A 135 9.94 -18.85 -1.03
CA ALA A 135 9.24 -19.81 -0.18
C ALA A 135 8.04 -20.43 -0.91
N GLU A 136 7.24 -19.61 -1.61
CA GLU A 136 6.11 -20.08 -2.42
C GLU A 136 6.55 -21.01 -3.56
N LYS A 137 7.65 -20.67 -4.25
CA LYS A 137 8.22 -21.54 -5.29
C LYS A 137 8.60 -22.91 -4.72
N LYS A 138 9.31 -22.98 -3.60
CA LYS A 138 9.65 -24.24 -2.94
C LYS A 138 8.43 -25.08 -2.60
N VAL A 139 7.41 -24.45 -2.00
CA VAL A 139 6.16 -25.14 -1.66
C VAL A 139 5.44 -25.66 -2.92
N ASN A 140 5.44 -24.88 -3.99
CA ASN A 140 4.83 -25.29 -5.26
C ASN A 140 5.63 -26.43 -5.93
N GLU A 141 6.95 -26.41 -5.91
CA GLU A 141 7.81 -27.49 -6.39
C GLU A 141 7.60 -28.78 -5.59
N GLU A 142 7.55 -28.68 -4.25
CA GLU A 142 7.24 -29.85 -3.38
C GLU A 142 5.84 -30.38 -3.67
N ARG A 143 4.85 -29.53 -3.85
CA ARG A 143 3.48 -29.92 -4.19
C ARG A 143 3.41 -30.58 -5.56
N ALA A 144 4.08 -30.04 -6.57
CA ALA A 144 4.18 -30.63 -7.91
C ALA A 144 4.87 -31.99 -7.89
N ALA A 145 5.98 -32.12 -7.17
CA ALA A 145 6.67 -33.39 -6.99
C ALA A 145 5.80 -34.44 -6.27
N ARG A 146 5.01 -34.01 -5.30
CA ARG A 146 4.04 -34.89 -4.59
C ARG A 146 2.90 -35.35 -5.48
N LEU A 147 2.39 -34.47 -6.35
CA LEU A 147 1.37 -34.82 -7.33
C LEU A 147 1.92 -35.76 -8.40
N ALA A 148 3.12 -35.50 -8.90
CA ALA A 148 3.78 -36.36 -9.88
C ALA A 148 4.02 -37.78 -9.31
N LYS A 149 4.45 -37.91 -8.05
CA LYS A 149 4.58 -39.21 -7.37
C LYS A 149 3.24 -39.94 -7.24
N LYS A 150 2.18 -39.22 -6.85
CA LYS A 150 0.85 -39.82 -6.77
C LYS A 150 0.31 -40.28 -8.13
N GLN A 151 0.54 -39.49 -9.18
CA GLN A 151 0.16 -39.88 -10.53
C GLN A 151 0.96 -41.09 -11.02
N ALA A 152 2.25 -41.16 -10.74
CA ALA A 152 3.07 -42.29 -11.08
C ALA A 152 2.64 -43.58 -10.29
N GLU A 153 2.26 -43.44 -9.02
CA GLU A 153 1.71 -44.59 -8.23
C GLU A 153 0.35 -45.05 -8.78
N LEU A 154 -0.53 -44.12 -9.19
CA LEU A 154 -1.82 -44.47 -9.79
C LEU A 154 -1.63 -45.17 -11.14
N ALA A 155 -0.77 -44.61 -12.01
CA ALA A 155 -0.44 -45.24 -13.30
C ALA A 155 0.21 -46.63 -13.14
N ALA A 156 1.06 -46.80 -12.13
CA ALA A 156 1.66 -48.09 -11.82
C ALA A 156 0.61 -49.12 -11.30
N LYS A 157 -0.38 -48.65 -10.54
CA LYS A 157 -1.51 -49.50 -10.09
C LYS A 157 -2.44 -49.88 -11.24
N GLU A 158 -2.77 -48.94 -12.11
CA GLU A 158 -3.58 -49.23 -13.34
C GLU A 158 -2.86 -50.20 -14.26
N GLN A 159 -1.54 -50.08 -14.45
CA GLN A 159 -0.75 -51.03 -15.22
C GLN A 159 -0.66 -52.42 -14.56
N ALA A 160 -0.66 -52.46 -13.23
CA ALA A 160 -0.69 -53.74 -12.51
C ALA A 160 -2.07 -54.42 -12.52
N GLU A 161 -3.16 -53.66 -12.53
CA GLU A 161 -4.52 -54.18 -12.70
C GLU A 161 -4.77 -54.66 -14.13
N THR A 162 -4.33 -53.90 -15.14
CA THR A 162 -4.45 -54.35 -16.55
C THR A 162 -3.58 -55.56 -16.84
N ALA A 163 -2.43 -55.71 -16.21
CA ALA A 163 -1.60 -56.91 -16.35
C ALA A 163 -2.16 -58.13 -15.57
N SER A 164 -3.07 -57.94 -14.61
CA SER A 164 -3.76 -59.03 -13.92
C SER A 164 -5.07 -59.44 -14.57
N GLU A 165 -5.62 -58.66 -15.48
CA GLU A 165 -6.81 -59.02 -16.29
C GLU A 165 -6.48 -59.70 -17.60
N GLU A 166 -5.21 -59.75 -18.03
CA GLU A 166 -4.79 -60.39 -19.30
C GLU A 166 -4.31 -61.83 -19.16
N ALA A 167 -4.72 -62.57 -18.13
CA ALA A 167 -4.60 -64.00 -18.09
C ALA A 167 -5.71 -64.62 -17.19
N PRO A 168 -6.71 -65.37 -17.62
CA PRO A 168 -6.78 -66.17 -18.84
C PRO A 168 -8.15 -66.11 -19.58
N ALA A 169 -8.17 -65.97 -20.88
CA ALA A 169 -9.31 -66.44 -21.68
C ALA A 169 -8.89 -66.68 -23.12
N GLU A 170 -8.06 -67.70 -23.33
CA GLU A 170 -8.16 -68.51 -24.53
C GLU A 170 -8.96 -69.74 -24.21
N ALA A 171 -10.23 -69.73 -24.44
CA ALA A 171 -11.07 -70.84 -24.80
C ALA A 171 -12.54 -70.40 -24.82
N SER A 172 -13.03 -70.04 -25.95
CA SER A 172 -14.21 -70.63 -26.60
C SER A 172 -14.72 -69.70 -27.69
N ALA A 173 -14.56 -70.24 -28.85
CA ALA A 173 -15.00 -69.75 -30.13
C ALA A 173 -16.53 -69.66 -30.23
N GLU A 174 -16.91 -68.81 -31.18
CA GLU A 174 -18.12 -68.92 -32.04
C GLU A 174 -19.48 -68.68 -31.37
N THR A 175 -20.19 -67.63 -31.71
CA THR A 175 -21.29 -67.62 -32.69
C THR A 175 -22.06 -66.30 -32.64
N SER A 176 -22.35 -65.89 -33.89
CA SER A 176 -23.47 -65.05 -34.34
C SER A 176 -23.54 -63.61 -34.00
N ALA A 177 -23.18 -62.70 -34.88
CA ALA A 177 -23.99 -62.17 -36.03
C ALA A 177 -25.24 -61.39 -35.59
N GLU A 178 -25.26 -60.19 -36.08
CA GLU A 178 -26.42 -59.35 -36.42
C GLU A 178 -27.28 -58.77 -35.29
N THR A 179 -27.33 -57.50 -35.19
CA THR A 179 -28.34 -56.62 -35.82
C THR A 179 -28.17 -55.16 -35.32
N SER A 180 -28.04 -54.31 -36.35
CA SER A 180 -28.66 -53.01 -36.58
C SER A 180 -28.75 -51.96 -35.48
N ALA A 181 -28.10 -50.88 -35.73
CA ALA A 181 -28.68 -49.62 -36.26
C ALA A 181 -29.53 -48.80 -35.27
N GLU A 182 -29.13 -47.59 -35.23
CA GLU A 182 -29.97 -46.39 -35.20
C GLU A 182 -30.31 -45.73 -33.88
N ALA A 183 -29.92 -44.55 -33.85
CA ALA A 183 -30.50 -43.27 -33.45
C ALA A 183 -29.60 -42.52 -32.49
N ALA A 184 -28.91 -41.55 -32.96
CA ALA A 184 -29.27 -40.15 -33.16
C ALA A 184 -29.48 -39.35 -31.86
N ALA A 185 -28.65 -38.34 -31.78
CA ALA A 185 -28.93 -37.00 -31.28
C ALA A 185 -29.25 -36.82 -29.79
N GLU A 186 -28.43 -36.11 -29.04
CA GLU A 186 -28.75 -34.73 -28.71
C GLU A 186 -27.74 -34.16 -27.76
N VAL A 187 -27.13 -33.10 -28.21
CA VAL A 187 -26.40 -32.12 -27.41
C VAL A 187 -27.45 -31.19 -26.79
N PRO A 188 -27.29 -30.64 -25.63
CA PRO A 188 -27.16 -29.19 -25.69
C PRO A 188 -25.97 -28.61 -24.93
N ALA A 189 -25.32 -27.75 -25.65
CA ALA A 189 -24.54 -26.65 -25.14
C ALA A 189 -25.45 -25.62 -24.46
N ALA A 190 -24.95 -25.00 -23.45
CA ALA A 190 -25.28 -23.65 -23.01
C ALA A 190 -24.29 -23.31 -21.89
N ASP A 191 -23.73 -22.24 -21.75
CA ASP A 191 -23.81 -20.91 -22.34
C ASP A 191 -22.70 -20.13 -21.67
N ASP A 192 -21.83 -19.62 -22.45
CA ASP A 192 -20.85 -18.64 -22.12
C ASP A 192 -21.41 -17.31 -22.61
N THR A 193 -21.66 -16.40 -21.74
CA THR A 193 -21.86 -14.99 -22.06
C THR A 193 -21.13 -14.16 -21.03
N SER A 194 -19.93 -13.69 -21.34
CA SER A 194 -19.64 -12.43 -22.04
C SER A 194 -20.19 -11.21 -21.30
N ALA A 195 -19.30 -10.40 -20.86
CA ALA A 195 -19.52 -8.97 -20.83
C ALA A 195 -18.19 -8.25 -21.00
N GLU A 196 -17.84 -8.12 -22.21
CA GLU A 196 -17.09 -7.01 -22.78
C GLU A 196 -18.10 -5.95 -23.21
N ALA A 197 -17.78 -4.70 -22.97
CA ALA A 197 -18.24 -3.45 -23.55
C ALA A 197 -18.41 -2.43 -22.40
N ALA A 198 -17.94 -1.24 -22.44
CA ALA A 198 -17.53 -0.39 -23.51
C ALA A 198 -16.65 0.72 -22.97
N ALA A 199 -15.59 0.96 -23.67
CA ALA A 199 -14.98 2.29 -23.73
C ALA A 199 -15.84 3.15 -24.66
N GLU A 200 -15.79 4.43 -24.41
CA GLU A 200 -15.81 5.51 -25.42
C GLU A 200 -16.91 6.55 -25.22
N GLU A 201 -16.46 7.76 -25.44
CA GLU A 201 -17.15 9.06 -25.61
C GLU A 201 -17.51 9.81 -24.33
N ALA A 202 -17.17 11.08 -24.18
CA ALA A 202 -16.91 12.10 -25.18
C ALA A 202 -16.12 13.26 -24.58
N ALA A 203 -15.29 13.81 -25.38
CA ALA A 203 -14.84 15.17 -25.36
C ALA A 203 -16.01 16.13 -25.66
N THR A 204 -15.80 17.43 -25.34
CA THR A 204 -16.59 18.64 -25.66
C THR A 204 -17.61 19.07 -24.59
N GLU A 205 -17.26 19.98 -23.80
CA GLU A 205 -17.47 21.45 -23.87
C GLU A 205 -16.84 22.15 -22.70
#